data_b051c26da3e1387a676af92a9e82ac2a
#
_entry.id   b051c26da3e1387a676af92a9e82ac2a
#
_cell.length_a   1.000
_cell.length_b   1.000
_cell.length_c   1.000
_cell.angle_alpha   90.00
_cell.angle_beta   90.00
_cell.angle_gamma   90.00
#
_symmetry.space_group_name_H-M   'P 1'
#
loop_
_entity.id
_entity.type
_entity.pdbx_description
1 polymer ?
#
loop_
_entity_poly.entity_id
_entity_poly.type
_entity_poly.pdbx_seq_one_letter_code
_entity_poly.pdbx_strand_id
1 'polypeptide(L)'
;MDVVTYAEKECIEIEHMGKEKPLIIQTDGSLLLEVDSPHFVRIRDELLKFAELMKSPEHMYTYRITNISLWNAASFGVTAEWILDFLRSNSKYKLPQNITFQIRTNIERYGKVKLVREGDALVLTAQDKLILDEIMGFKSMQKYIRDRIDDKRLSIDGSYRGNVKLELIYAGYPVEDLAGYVEGKPYPIALCETTLAGLPFALREYQRES
;
A
#
# COMPACT_ATOMS: atom_id res chain seq x y z
N MET A 1 -33.61 42.50 14.24
CA MET A 1 -32.97 41.26 14.80
C MET A 1 -32.18 40.63 13.68
N ASP A 2 -30.91 40.75 13.83
CA ASP A 2 -29.92 40.90 12.79
C ASP A 2 -29.57 39.62 12.06
N VAL A 3 -29.81 39.59 10.77
CA VAL A 3 -29.37 38.53 9.81
C VAL A 3 -27.83 38.45 9.78
N VAL A 4 -27.13 39.54 10.16
CA VAL A 4 -25.68 39.62 10.28
C VAL A 4 -25.14 38.70 11.38
N THR A 5 -25.86 38.50 12.48
CA THR A 5 -25.42 37.68 13.64
C THR A 5 -25.42 36.17 13.34
N TYR A 6 -26.19 35.69 12.37
CA TYR A 6 -26.26 34.28 12.01
C TYR A 6 -25.09 33.91 11.10
N ALA A 7 -24.76 34.74 10.08
CA ALA A 7 -23.67 34.52 9.18
C ALA A 7 -22.28 34.63 9.88
N GLU A 8 -22.15 35.55 10.85
CA GLU A 8 -20.93 35.67 11.65
C GLU A 8 -20.73 34.46 12.60
N LYS A 9 -21.81 33.92 13.17
CA LYS A 9 -21.74 32.71 13.99
C LYS A 9 -21.37 31.46 13.16
N GLU A 10 -21.98 31.28 11.99
CA GLU A 10 -21.59 30.19 11.10
C GLU A 10 -20.15 30.32 10.61
N CYS A 11 -19.68 31.53 10.28
CA CYS A 11 -18.25 31.73 9.91
C CYS A 11 -17.32 31.46 11.09
N ILE A 12 -17.65 31.85 12.32
CA ILE A 12 -16.84 31.58 13.51
C ILE A 12 -16.85 30.09 13.88
N GLU A 13 -17.98 29.38 13.73
CA GLU A 13 -18.05 27.93 13.93
C GLU A 13 -17.28 27.17 12.87
N ILE A 14 -17.32 27.59 11.60
CA ILE A 14 -16.53 27.01 10.51
C ILE A 14 -15.02 27.26 10.73
N GLU A 15 -14.62 28.44 11.16
CA GLU A 15 -13.22 28.75 11.51
C GLU A 15 -12.75 27.99 12.76
N HIS A 16 -13.59 27.79 13.77
CA HIS A 16 -13.23 27.00 14.96
C HIS A 16 -13.17 25.50 14.64
N MET A 17 -14.08 24.96 13.83
CA MET A 17 -14.02 23.58 13.36
C MET A 17 -12.77 23.31 12.50
N GLY A 18 -12.28 24.30 11.74
CA GLY A 18 -11.07 24.19 10.94
C GLY A 18 -9.78 24.16 11.77
N LYS A 19 -9.74 24.82 12.93
CA LYS A 19 -8.57 24.85 13.82
C LYS A 19 -8.31 23.55 14.58
N GLU A 20 -9.32 22.74 14.78
CA GLU A 20 -9.19 21.44 15.48
C GLU A 20 -8.72 20.28 14.57
N LYS A 21 -8.79 20.46 13.25
CA LYS A 21 -8.42 19.41 12.27
C LYS A 21 -7.01 19.62 11.73
N PRO A 22 -6.02 18.82 12.16
CA PRO A 22 -4.62 19.10 11.87
C PRO A 22 -4.13 18.55 10.52
N LEU A 23 -4.99 17.89 9.72
CA LEU A 23 -4.58 17.24 8.49
C LEU A 23 -4.92 18.11 7.27
N ILE A 24 -3.95 18.28 6.38
CA ILE A 24 -4.13 18.94 5.08
C ILE A 24 -3.83 17.93 3.98
N ILE A 25 -4.77 17.76 3.06
CA ILE A 25 -4.68 16.78 1.97
C ILE A 25 -4.49 17.53 0.66
N GLN A 26 -3.39 17.22 -0.03
CA GLN A 26 -3.04 17.82 -1.31
C GLN A 26 -3.49 16.94 -2.48
N THR A 27 -3.64 17.55 -3.65
CA THR A 27 -4.09 16.87 -4.86
C THR A 27 -3.10 15.87 -5.44
N ASP A 28 -1.82 15.96 -5.04
CA ASP A 28 -0.76 15.02 -5.43
C ASP A 28 -0.66 13.78 -4.53
N GLY A 29 -1.59 13.62 -3.57
CA GLY A 29 -1.59 12.53 -2.60
C GLY A 29 -0.71 12.77 -1.37
N SER A 30 -0.12 13.97 -1.24
CA SER A 30 0.61 14.35 -0.03
C SER A 30 -0.36 14.74 1.09
N LEU A 31 -0.05 14.29 2.30
CA LEU A 31 -0.79 14.57 3.52
C LEU A 31 0.15 15.29 4.49
N LEU A 32 -0.24 16.47 4.94
CA LEU A 32 0.52 17.27 5.89
C LEU A 32 -0.18 17.20 7.24
N LEU A 33 0.52 16.76 8.29
CA LEU A 33 0.00 16.62 9.64
C LEU A 33 0.73 17.57 10.59
N GLU A 34 -0.03 18.49 11.22
CA GLU A 34 0.48 19.44 12.21
C GLU A 34 0.87 18.71 13.52
N VAL A 35 2.14 18.89 13.97
CA VAL A 35 2.69 18.19 15.15
C VAL A 35 2.12 18.76 16.45
N ASP A 36 1.84 20.05 16.50
CA ASP A 36 1.34 20.74 17.71
C ASP A 36 -0.12 20.41 18.05
N SER A 37 -0.80 19.62 17.21
CA SER A 37 -2.17 19.21 17.47
C SER A 37 -2.26 18.19 18.63
N PRO A 38 -3.24 18.34 19.54
CA PRO A 38 -3.48 17.36 20.60
C PRO A 38 -3.87 15.97 20.05
N HIS A 39 -4.30 15.90 18.78
CA HIS A 39 -4.68 14.68 18.11
C HIS A 39 -3.54 14.06 17.27
N PHE A 40 -2.35 14.66 17.28
CA PHE A 40 -1.21 14.26 16.43
C PHE A 40 -0.90 12.77 16.52
N VAL A 41 -0.69 12.23 17.73
CA VAL A 41 -0.26 10.83 17.92
C VAL A 41 -1.31 9.86 17.36
N ARG A 42 -2.58 10.07 17.68
CA ARG A 42 -3.68 9.24 17.19
C ARG A 42 -3.77 9.27 15.67
N ILE A 43 -3.70 10.47 15.07
CA ILE A 43 -3.83 10.61 13.61
C ILE A 43 -2.60 10.05 12.90
N ARG A 44 -1.40 10.25 13.45
CA ARG A 44 -0.15 9.67 12.95
C ARG A 44 -0.23 8.15 12.85
N ASP A 45 -0.68 7.49 13.90
CA ASP A 45 -0.73 6.03 13.97
C ASP A 45 -1.77 5.44 13.00
N GLU A 46 -2.88 6.14 12.79
CA GLU A 46 -3.88 5.76 11.79
C GLU A 46 -3.41 6.01 10.35
N LEU A 47 -2.68 7.11 10.09
CA LEU A 47 -2.11 7.39 8.76
C LEU A 47 -1.14 6.31 8.30
N LEU A 48 -0.34 5.75 9.22
CA LEU A 48 0.64 4.70 8.91
C LEU A 48 -0.01 3.41 8.36
N LYS A 49 -1.31 3.23 8.53
CA LYS A 49 -2.04 2.08 7.98
C LYS A 49 -2.20 2.13 6.46
N PHE A 50 -2.20 3.33 5.86
CA PHE A 50 -2.49 3.51 4.43
C PHE A 50 -1.65 4.59 3.72
N ALA A 51 -0.71 5.21 4.41
CA ALA A 51 0.18 6.23 3.84
C ALA A 51 1.61 6.05 4.34
N GLU A 52 2.57 6.45 3.53
CA GLU A 52 4.00 6.36 3.81
C GLU A 52 4.52 7.66 4.40
N LEU A 53 5.29 7.59 5.50
CA LEU A 53 5.96 8.76 6.07
C LEU A 53 7.14 9.17 5.16
N MET A 54 7.06 10.37 4.61
CA MET A 54 8.09 10.92 3.72
C MET A 54 9.09 11.81 4.45
N LYS A 55 8.59 12.68 5.35
CA LYS A 55 9.39 13.63 6.12
C LYS A 55 8.75 13.89 7.48
N SER A 56 9.59 14.12 8.49
CA SER A 56 9.18 14.37 9.88
C SER A 56 9.89 15.57 10.51
N PRO A 57 9.82 16.79 9.92
CA PRO A 57 10.38 17.99 10.55
C PRO A 57 9.58 18.36 11.81
N GLU A 58 10.13 19.27 12.62
CA GLU A 58 9.67 19.60 13.97
C GLU A 58 8.18 19.95 14.08
N HIS A 59 7.63 20.70 13.11
CA HIS A 59 6.27 21.24 13.20
C HIS A 59 5.25 20.55 12.28
N MET A 60 5.69 19.83 11.25
CA MET A 60 4.77 19.27 10.25
C MET A 60 5.30 17.98 9.63
N TYR A 61 4.61 16.86 9.84
CA TYR A 61 4.92 15.59 9.19
C TYR A 61 4.28 15.53 7.80
N THR A 62 5.03 14.98 6.84
CA THR A 62 4.54 14.77 5.48
C THR A 62 4.42 13.27 5.22
N TYR A 63 3.21 12.85 4.86
CA TYR A 63 2.92 11.49 4.40
C TYR A 63 2.55 11.52 2.92
N ARG A 64 2.54 10.36 2.29
CA ARG A 64 2.11 10.19 0.90
C ARG A 64 1.24 8.96 0.76
N ILE A 65 0.09 9.13 0.10
CA ILE A 65 -0.72 8.01 -0.36
C ILE A 65 -0.13 7.53 -1.68
N THR A 66 0.29 6.26 -1.72
CA THR A 66 0.78 5.58 -2.91
C THR A 66 -0.14 4.40 -3.26
N ASN A 67 -0.07 3.90 -4.48
CA ASN A 67 -0.81 2.69 -4.83
C ASN A 67 -0.41 1.51 -3.93
N ILE A 68 0.88 1.39 -3.64
CA ILE A 68 1.43 0.32 -2.80
C ILE A 68 0.92 0.44 -1.37
N SER A 69 0.91 1.66 -0.79
CA SER A 69 0.41 1.86 0.57
C SER A 69 -1.08 1.52 0.70
N LEU A 70 -1.89 1.83 -0.34
CA LEU A 70 -3.30 1.47 -0.38
C LEU A 70 -3.52 -0.04 -0.54
N TRP A 71 -2.72 -0.72 -1.36
CA TRP A 71 -2.81 -2.18 -1.51
C TRP A 71 -2.38 -2.91 -0.25
N ASN A 72 -1.35 -2.42 0.43
CA ASN A 72 -0.97 -2.93 1.74
C ASN A 72 -2.11 -2.75 2.76
N ALA A 73 -2.73 -1.57 2.80
CA ALA A 73 -3.90 -1.33 3.64
C ALA A 73 -5.04 -2.31 3.34
N ALA A 74 -5.36 -2.52 2.06
CA ALA A 74 -6.38 -3.49 1.63
C ALA A 74 -6.05 -4.92 2.06
N SER A 75 -4.78 -5.33 2.02
CA SER A 75 -4.34 -6.66 2.46
C SER A 75 -4.56 -6.91 3.97
N PHE A 76 -4.61 -5.84 4.76
CA PHE A 76 -4.95 -5.88 6.19
C PHE A 76 -6.44 -5.63 6.45
N GLY A 77 -7.28 -5.61 5.41
CA GLY A 77 -8.72 -5.44 5.53
C GLY A 77 -9.19 -4.00 5.72
N VAL A 78 -8.33 -3.01 5.50
CA VAL A 78 -8.72 -1.59 5.54
C VAL A 78 -9.55 -1.26 4.30
N THR A 79 -10.76 -0.71 4.51
CA THR A 79 -11.68 -0.37 3.42
C THR A 79 -11.49 1.06 2.91
N ALA A 80 -11.90 1.31 1.67
CA ALA A 80 -11.86 2.66 1.09
C ALA A 80 -12.73 3.64 1.88
N GLU A 81 -13.92 3.22 2.32
CA GLU A 81 -14.85 4.03 3.10
C GLU A 81 -14.22 4.43 4.42
N TRP A 82 -13.58 3.51 5.13
CA TRP A 82 -12.90 3.83 6.38
C TRP A 82 -11.80 4.89 6.18
N ILE A 83 -10.96 4.75 5.14
CA ILE A 83 -9.91 5.74 4.82
C ILE A 83 -10.55 7.10 4.52
N LEU A 84 -11.58 7.13 3.68
CA LEU A 84 -12.23 8.37 3.27
C LEU A 84 -12.91 9.08 4.43
N ASP A 85 -13.57 8.34 5.33
CA ASP A 85 -14.22 8.90 6.52
C ASP A 85 -13.19 9.40 7.53
N PHE A 86 -12.10 8.68 7.72
CA PHE A 86 -10.98 9.14 8.53
C PHE A 86 -10.38 10.44 8.00
N LEU A 87 -10.12 10.53 6.69
CA LEU A 87 -9.58 11.73 6.06
C LEU A 87 -10.54 12.92 6.17
N ARG A 88 -11.86 12.73 5.93
CA ARG A 88 -12.87 13.79 6.06
C ARG A 88 -13.00 14.30 7.50
N SER A 89 -12.94 13.40 8.45
CA SER A 89 -13.08 13.73 9.88
C SER A 89 -11.92 14.54 10.43
N ASN A 90 -10.71 14.34 9.88
CA ASN A 90 -9.48 14.95 10.39
C ASN A 90 -8.91 16.05 9.46
N SER A 91 -9.44 16.22 8.25
CA SER A 91 -8.94 17.19 7.28
C SER A 91 -9.48 18.60 7.55
N LYS A 92 -8.58 19.59 7.47
CA LYS A 92 -8.86 21.02 7.57
C LYS A 92 -9.71 21.54 6.40
N TYR A 93 -9.54 20.92 5.23
CA TYR A 93 -10.19 21.31 3.98
C TYR A 93 -10.96 20.14 3.37
N LYS A 94 -11.82 20.46 2.41
CA LYS A 94 -12.57 19.46 1.65
C LYS A 94 -11.60 18.50 0.93
N LEU A 95 -11.87 17.21 1.01
CA LEU A 95 -11.08 16.16 0.36
C LEU A 95 -11.12 16.32 -1.17
N PRO A 96 -9.95 16.34 -1.87
CA PRO A 96 -9.90 16.42 -3.32
C PRO A 96 -10.57 15.21 -3.98
N GLN A 97 -11.31 15.43 -5.05
CA GLN A 97 -12.06 14.37 -5.73
C GLN A 97 -11.15 13.30 -6.35
N ASN A 98 -10.01 13.72 -6.91
CA ASN A 98 -9.03 12.80 -7.48
C ASN A 98 -8.45 11.84 -6.43
N ILE A 99 -8.24 12.30 -5.19
CA ILE A 99 -7.77 11.46 -4.08
C ILE A 99 -8.87 10.47 -3.67
N THR A 100 -10.12 10.91 -3.61
CA THR A 100 -11.25 10.02 -3.35
C THR A 100 -11.34 8.91 -4.40
N PHE A 101 -11.21 9.25 -5.67
CA PHE A 101 -11.22 8.29 -6.78
C PHE A 101 -10.02 7.34 -6.70
N GLN A 102 -8.81 7.86 -6.47
CA GLN A 102 -7.60 7.06 -6.34
C GLN A 102 -7.71 6.02 -5.21
N ILE A 103 -8.17 6.42 -4.03
CA ILE A 103 -8.33 5.53 -2.88
C ILE A 103 -9.31 4.40 -3.22
N ARG A 104 -10.50 4.70 -3.73
CA ARG A 104 -11.49 3.69 -4.08
C ARG A 104 -10.96 2.72 -5.13
N THR A 105 -10.45 3.24 -6.24
CA THR A 105 -9.95 2.43 -7.35
C THR A 105 -8.83 1.48 -6.91
N ASN A 106 -7.87 1.96 -6.11
CA ASN A 106 -6.75 1.11 -5.70
C ASN A 106 -7.16 0.06 -4.66
N ILE A 107 -7.99 0.42 -3.68
CA ILE A 107 -8.50 -0.56 -2.70
C ILE A 107 -9.35 -1.64 -3.40
N GLU A 108 -10.22 -1.25 -4.34
CA GLU A 108 -11.07 -2.18 -5.08
C GLU A 108 -10.30 -3.10 -6.03
N ARG A 109 -9.12 -2.70 -6.49
CA ARG A 109 -8.26 -3.54 -7.33
C ARG A 109 -7.58 -4.69 -6.58
N TYR A 110 -7.39 -4.53 -5.28
CA TYR A 110 -6.79 -5.58 -4.47
C TYR A 110 -7.67 -6.84 -4.44
N GLY A 111 -7.04 -8.01 -4.55
CA GLY A 111 -7.73 -9.31 -4.55
C GLY A 111 -8.44 -9.70 -5.86
N LYS A 112 -8.48 -8.80 -6.88
CA LYS A 112 -9.04 -9.15 -8.21
C LYS A 112 -8.16 -10.10 -9.00
N VAL A 113 -6.86 -10.11 -8.70
CA VAL A 113 -5.86 -11.00 -9.33
C VAL A 113 -5.15 -11.78 -8.23
N LYS A 114 -5.06 -13.09 -8.40
CA LYS A 114 -4.43 -13.99 -7.43
C LYS A 114 -3.44 -14.93 -8.12
N LEU A 115 -2.35 -15.23 -7.42
CA LEU A 115 -1.47 -16.34 -7.77
C LEU A 115 -1.75 -17.51 -6.84
N VAL A 116 -2.09 -18.64 -7.42
CA VAL A 116 -2.37 -19.88 -6.70
C VAL A 116 -1.49 -21.01 -7.23
N ARG A 117 -1.28 -22.03 -6.44
CA ARG A 117 -0.59 -23.26 -6.87
C ARG A 117 -1.63 -24.35 -7.11
N GLU A 118 -1.68 -24.88 -8.33
CA GLU A 118 -2.51 -26.04 -8.70
C GLU A 118 -1.55 -27.19 -9.09
N GLY A 119 -1.34 -28.12 -8.16
CA GLY A 119 -0.29 -29.13 -8.29
C GLY A 119 1.10 -28.49 -8.42
N ASP A 120 1.83 -28.80 -9.47
CA ASP A 120 3.15 -28.22 -9.74
C ASP A 120 3.09 -26.91 -10.54
N ALA A 121 1.91 -26.53 -11.03
CA ALA A 121 1.73 -25.32 -11.83
C ALA A 121 1.45 -24.09 -10.98
N LEU A 122 2.07 -22.97 -11.37
CA LEU A 122 1.69 -21.65 -10.87
C LEU A 122 0.60 -21.09 -11.79
N VAL A 123 -0.54 -20.71 -11.20
CA VAL A 123 -1.71 -20.23 -11.94
C VAL A 123 -2.05 -18.82 -11.51
N LEU A 124 -2.16 -17.92 -12.47
CA LEU A 124 -2.72 -16.58 -12.30
C LEU A 124 -4.23 -16.67 -12.50
N THR A 125 -5.00 -16.29 -11.50
CA THR A 125 -6.45 -16.22 -11.58
C THR A 125 -6.91 -14.77 -11.54
N ALA A 126 -7.88 -14.41 -12.38
CA ALA A 126 -8.53 -13.10 -12.38
C ALA A 126 -10.01 -13.23 -12.03
N GLN A 127 -10.57 -12.19 -11.43
CA GLN A 127 -11.99 -12.16 -11.06
C GLN A 127 -12.90 -12.31 -12.27
N ASP A 128 -12.52 -11.72 -13.39
CA ASP A 128 -13.27 -11.76 -14.64
C ASP A 128 -12.34 -11.85 -15.87
N LYS A 129 -12.96 -12.16 -17.02
CA LYS A 129 -12.28 -12.31 -18.31
C LYS A 129 -11.60 -11.02 -18.77
N LEU A 130 -12.21 -9.86 -18.54
CA LEU A 130 -11.68 -8.58 -19.04
C LEU A 130 -10.34 -8.24 -18.41
N ILE A 131 -10.21 -8.47 -17.10
CA ILE A 131 -8.94 -8.30 -16.38
C ILE A 131 -7.90 -9.26 -16.94
N LEU A 132 -8.26 -10.52 -17.21
CA LEU A 132 -7.32 -11.49 -17.75
C LEU A 132 -6.85 -11.11 -19.15
N ASP A 133 -7.77 -10.68 -20.01
CA ASP A 133 -7.48 -10.27 -21.39
C ASP A 133 -6.60 -8.99 -21.39
N GLU A 134 -6.84 -8.06 -20.47
CA GLU A 134 -5.96 -6.87 -20.28
C GLU A 134 -4.54 -7.27 -19.85
N ILE A 135 -4.40 -8.19 -18.87
CA ILE A 135 -3.10 -8.69 -18.42
C ILE A 135 -2.35 -9.40 -19.56
N MET A 136 -3.05 -10.19 -20.36
CA MET A 136 -2.47 -10.83 -21.54
C MET A 136 -2.02 -9.83 -22.60
N GLY A 137 -2.66 -8.65 -22.68
CA GLY A 137 -2.27 -7.57 -23.57
C GLY A 137 -0.94 -6.89 -23.22
N PHE A 138 -0.45 -7.03 -21.98
CA PHE A 138 0.83 -6.45 -21.58
C PHE A 138 2.00 -7.21 -22.20
N LYS A 139 2.76 -6.55 -23.07
CA LYS A 139 3.94 -7.17 -23.73
C LYS A 139 4.95 -7.73 -22.73
N SER A 140 5.13 -7.05 -21.59
CA SER A 140 6.03 -7.48 -20.52
C SER A 140 5.62 -8.78 -19.85
N MET A 141 4.31 -9.10 -19.85
CA MET A 141 3.77 -10.32 -19.25
C MET A 141 3.87 -11.55 -20.16
N GLN A 142 3.85 -11.36 -21.48
CA GLN A 142 3.76 -12.47 -22.45
C GLN A 142 4.87 -13.50 -22.32
N LYS A 143 6.09 -13.10 -21.94
CA LYS A 143 7.24 -14.00 -21.74
C LYS A 143 7.11 -14.93 -20.53
N TYR A 144 6.19 -14.66 -19.61
CA TYR A 144 5.97 -15.44 -18.39
C TYR A 144 4.75 -16.35 -18.47
N ILE A 145 3.83 -16.06 -19.42
CA ILE A 145 2.61 -16.82 -19.63
C ILE A 145 2.99 -18.08 -20.45
N ARG A 146 2.66 -19.26 -19.92
CA ARG A 146 2.80 -20.52 -20.66
C ARG A 146 1.58 -20.76 -21.55
N ASP A 147 0.39 -20.86 -20.91
CA ASP A 147 -0.84 -21.17 -21.60
C ASP A 147 -2.03 -20.47 -20.94
N ARG A 148 -3.10 -20.26 -21.72
CA ARG A 148 -4.41 -19.90 -21.21
C ARG A 148 -5.17 -21.15 -20.85
N ILE A 149 -5.54 -21.30 -19.56
CA ILE A 149 -6.31 -22.46 -19.10
C ILE A 149 -7.80 -22.27 -19.42
N ASP A 150 -8.35 -21.09 -19.08
CA ASP A 150 -9.73 -20.71 -19.37
C ASP A 150 -9.92 -19.17 -19.38
N ASP A 151 -11.16 -18.71 -19.29
CA ASP A 151 -11.50 -17.28 -19.35
C ASP A 151 -11.02 -16.48 -18.12
N LYS A 152 -10.58 -17.13 -17.05
CA LYS A 152 -10.16 -16.50 -15.79
C LYS A 152 -8.80 -16.96 -15.31
N ARG A 153 -8.14 -17.91 -15.99
CA ARG A 153 -6.91 -18.54 -15.51
C ARG A 153 -5.84 -18.63 -16.58
N LEU A 154 -4.60 -18.28 -16.18
CA LEU A 154 -3.39 -18.42 -16.99
C LEU A 154 -2.38 -19.30 -16.25
N SER A 155 -1.73 -20.20 -16.98
CA SER A 155 -0.57 -20.92 -16.49
C SER A 155 0.67 -20.04 -16.60
N ILE A 156 1.41 -19.89 -15.50
CA ILE A 156 2.60 -19.05 -15.39
C ILE A 156 3.81 -19.94 -15.16
N ASP A 157 4.95 -19.56 -15.72
CA ASP A 157 6.21 -20.21 -15.37
C ASP A 157 6.61 -19.90 -13.94
N GLY A 158 6.60 -20.92 -13.08
CA GLY A 158 6.87 -20.79 -11.64
C GLY A 158 8.24 -20.19 -11.29
N SER A 159 9.22 -20.30 -12.22
CA SER A 159 10.56 -19.71 -12.06
C SER A 159 10.52 -18.18 -12.03
N TYR A 160 9.47 -17.57 -12.59
CA TYR A 160 9.33 -16.13 -12.71
C TYR A 160 8.26 -15.53 -11.77
N ARG A 161 7.87 -16.26 -10.71
CA ARG A 161 6.85 -15.79 -9.75
C ARG A 161 7.07 -14.35 -9.28
N GLY A 162 8.30 -14.00 -8.90
CA GLY A 162 8.64 -12.64 -8.45
C GLY A 162 8.52 -11.59 -9.56
N ASN A 163 8.97 -11.94 -10.77
CA ASN A 163 8.90 -11.05 -11.93
C ASN A 163 7.46 -10.75 -12.32
N VAL A 164 6.60 -11.79 -12.34
CA VAL A 164 5.16 -11.64 -12.63
C VAL A 164 4.48 -10.70 -11.64
N LYS A 165 4.76 -10.84 -10.34
CA LYS A 165 4.24 -9.93 -9.31
C LYS A 165 4.66 -8.49 -9.55
N LEU A 166 5.93 -8.26 -9.90
CA LEU A 166 6.45 -6.93 -10.15
C LEU A 166 5.81 -6.29 -11.40
N GLU A 167 5.69 -7.04 -12.49
CA GLU A 167 5.03 -6.55 -13.71
C GLU A 167 3.54 -6.21 -13.48
N LEU A 168 2.84 -7.03 -12.71
CA LEU A 168 1.45 -6.76 -12.34
C LEU A 168 1.30 -5.51 -11.46
N ILE A 169 2.25 -5.28 -10.54
CA ILE A 169 2.29 -4.03 -9.76
C ILE A 169 2.45 -2.82 -10.68
N TYR A 170 3.37 -2.86 -11.65
CA TYR A 170 3.55 -1.78 -12.64
C TYR A 170 2.32 -1.58 -13.53
N ALA A 171 1.62 -2.66 -13.85
CA ALA A 171 0.37 -2.62 -14.61
C ALA A 171 -0.84 -2.12 -13.77
N GLY A 172 -0.66 -1.89 -12.47
CA GLY A 172 -1.73 -1.43 -11.58
C GLY A 172 -2.65 -2.54 -11.07
N TYR A 173 -2.22 -3.80 -11.16
CA TYR A 173 -2.92 -4.98 -10.63
C TYR A 173 -2.12 -5.60 -9.48
N PRO A 174 -2.39 -5.23 -8.22
CA PRO A 174 -1.78 -5.91 -7.09
C PRO A 174 -2.25 -7.36 -7.06
N VAL A 175 -1.29 -8.28 -6.96
CA VAL A 175 -1.60 -9.70 -6.94
C VAL A 175 -1.60 -10.23 -5.51
N GLU A 176 -2.67 -10.90 -5.12
CA GLU A 176 -2.74 -11.67 -3.88
C GLU A 176 -2.03 -13.01 -4.10
N ASP A 177 -0.90 -13.20 -3.43
CA ASP A 177 -0.05 -14.38 -3.63
C ASP A 177 -0.39 -15.48 -2.63
N LEU A 178 -1.22 -16.42 -3.05
CA LEU A 178 -1.68 -17.58 -2.30
C LEU A 178 -0.93 -18.88 -2.67
N ALA A 179 0.10 -18.81 -3.53
CA ALA A 179 0.81 -19.99 -4.00
C ALA A 179 1.67 -20.70 -2.94
N GLY A 180 1.74 -20.15 -1.71
CA GLY A 180 2.54 -20.70 -0.63
C GLY A 180 4.05 -20.61 -0.89
N TYR A 181 4.83 -21.15 0.03
CA TYR A 181 6.28 -21.32 -0.13
C TYR A 181 6.56 -22.79 -0.40
N VAL A 182 7.60 -23.04 -1.22
CA VAL A 182 8.20 -24.36 -1.34
C VAL A 182 9.36 -24.41 -0.34
N GLU A 183 9.44 -25.43 0.47
CA GLU A 183 10.59 -25.62 1.35
C GLU A 183 11.87 -25.64 0.52
N GLY A 184 12.79 -24.75 0.86
CA GLY A 184 14.12 -24.72 0.24
C GLY A 184 14.92 -25.95 0.65
N LYS A 185 15.86 -26.36 -0.18
CA LYS A 185 16.85 -27.36 0.24
C LYS A 185 17.69 -26.76 1.37
N PRO A 186 17.98 -27.52 2.44
CA PRO A 186 18.91 -27.10 3.48
C PRO A 186 20.23 -26.66 2.83
N TYR A 187 20.64 -25.44 3.09
CA TYR A 187 21.95 -24.96 2.65
C TYR A 187 22.82 -24.74 3.88
N PRO A 188 23.91 -25.51 4.05
CA PRO A 188 24.78 -25.34 5.21
C PRO A 188 25.48 -23.98 5.12
N ILE A 189 25.17 -23.08 6.03
CA ILE A 189 25.86 -21.79 6.17
C ILE A 189 26.88 -21.95 7.27
N ALA A 190 28.17 -21.81 6.94
CA ALA A 190 29.25 -21.71 7.91
C ALA A 190 29.83 -20.30 7.88
N LEU A 191 30.00 -19.70 9.05
CA LEU A 191 30.68 -18.43 9.16
C LEU A 191 32.20 -18.66 9.11
N CYS A 192 32.90 -17.87 8.31
CA CYS A 192 34.36 -17.89 8.32
C CYS A 192 34.89 -17.33 9.64
N GLU A 193 35.95 -17.92 10.17
CA GLU A 193 36.64 -17.45 11.39
C GLU A 193 37.46 -16.16 11.13
N THR A 194 37.65 -15.82 9.86
CA THR A 194 38.40 -14.64 9.45
C THR A 194 37.65 -13.85 8.38
N THR A 195 37.81 -12.55 8.36
CA THR A 195 37.35 -11.66 7.30
C THR A 195 38.18 -11.85 6.02
N LEU A 196 37.73 -11.29 4.87
CA LEU A 196 38.49 -11.24 3.62
C LEU A 196 39.85 -10.54 3.77
N ALA A 197 40.00 -9.67 4.76
CA ALA A 197 41.28 -9.00 5.09
C ALA A 197 42.16 -9.81 6.05
N GLY A 198 41.81 -11.05 6.38
CA GLY A 198 42.57 -11.91 7.29
C GLY A 198 42.44 -11.58 8.78
N LEU A 199 41.55 -10.69 9.15
CA LEU A 199 41.31 -10.34 10.57
C LEU A 199 40.36 -11.35 11.22
N PRO A 200 40.54 -11.68 12.51
CA PRO A 200 39.62 -12.55 13.25
C PRO A 200 38.20 -12.05 13.16
N PHE A 201 37.24 -12.94 12.89
CA PHE A 201 35.82 -12.64 12.87
C PHE A 201 35.11 -13.50 13.91
N ALA A 202 34.32 -12.84 14.77
CA ALA A 202 33.45 -13.52 15.71
C ALA A 202 32.12 -12.75 15.79
N LEU A 203 31.00 -13.50 15.89
CA LEU A 203 29.70 -12.90 16.18
C LEU A 203 29.72 -12.30 17.60
N ARG A 204 29.10 -11.14 17.74
CA ARG A 204 28.80 -10.55 19.05
C ARG A 204 27.78 -11.42 19.78
N GLU A 205 27.74 -11.32 21.11
CA GLU A 205 26.89 -12.16 21.97
C GLU A 205 25.42 -12.15 21.53
N TYR A 206 24.85 -10.97 21.30
CA TYR A 206 23.47 -10.79 20.84
C TYR A 206 23.18 -11.34 19.41
N GLN A 207 24.23 -11.56 18.60
CA GLN A 207 24.09 -12.16 17.26
C GLN A 207 24.17 -13.69 17.27
N ARG A 208 24.63 -14.28 18.37
CA ARG A 208 24.69 -15.75 18.55
C ARG A 208 23.38 -16.33 19.04
N GLU A 209 22.54 -15.48 19.66
CA GLU A 209 21.25 -15.86 20.25
C GLU A 209 20.07 -15.69 19.27
N SER A 210 20.32 -15.17 18.05
CA SER A 210 19.34 -14.96 16.98
C SER A 210 19.36 -16.11 15.98
#